data_ff06904a35d73f452fe97f75222b072d
#
_entry.id   ff06904a35d73f452fe97f75222b072d
#
_cell.length_a   1.000
_cell.length_b   1.000
_cell.length_c   1.000
_cell.angle_alpha   90.00
_cell.angle_beta   90.00
_cell.angle_gamma   90.00
#
_symmetry.space_group_name_H-M   'P 1'
#
loop_
_entity.id
_entity.type
_entity.pdbx_description
1 polymer ?
#
loop_
_entity_poly.entity_id
_entity_poly.type
_entity_poly.pdbx_seq_one_letter_code
_entity_poly.pdbx_strand_id
1 'polypeptide(L)'
;VTAAPSPDESLPAADLAAKYGLAVSGARPSLVEYVRQLWGRRHFILAFSQAKLTAQYSQAKLGQLWQVATPLLNAAVYYAIFGLILDASRGMSHDTYVPFLVTGVFVFTFTQSSLMSGVRAISGNLGLVRALHFPRAALPISFSLQQLQQLLFSMIVVFLVVIGFGNYPRLSWLLILPALVLQFLFNTGLALIVARMGAKTPDLAQLMPFILRTWMYASGVMFSINHMLEGRPEWIVRVLQANPAAVYMDLMRYALIDGYGAVNLPPHVWALALGWAVVVFCGGFVYFWKAEERYGRG
;
A
#
# COMPACT_ATOMS: atom_id res chain seq x y z
N VAL A 1 53.47 -29.59 -26.71
CA VAL A 1 53.92 -28.27 -26.22
C VAL A 1 52.84 -27.78 -25.29
N THR A 2 52.97 -28.07 -23.98
CA THR A 2 52.13 -27.52 -22.93
C THR A 2 52.51 -26.06 -22.78
N ALA A 3 51.59 -25.17 -23.15
CA ALA A 3 51.76 -23.74 -22.90
C ALA A 3 51.93 -23.49 -21.38
N ALA A 4 52.93 -22.69 -20.99
CA ALA A 4 53.10 -22.30 -19.61
C ALA A 4 51.80 -21.63 -19.10
N PRO A 5 51.33 -21.98 -17.88
CA PRO A 5 50.12 -21.37 -17.33
C PRO A 5 50.30 -19.85 -17.30
N SER A 6 49.29 -19.12 -17.76
CA SER A 6 49.32 -17.67 -17.75
C SER A 6 49.47 -17.17 -16.28
N PRO A 7 50.19 -16.05 -16.04
CA PRO A 7 50.34 -15.51 -14.68
C PRO A 7 49.01 -15.26 -13.95
N ASP A 8 47.92 -15.21 -14.71
CA ASP A 8 46.57 -15.00 -14.23
C ASP A 8 45.88 -16.27 -13.73
N GLU A 9 46.34 -17.48 -14.15
CA GLU A 9 45.74 -18.76 -13.71
C GLU A 9 46.02 -19.08 -12.23
N SER A 10 47.06 -18.48 -11.65
CA SER A 10 47.43 -18.68 -10.25
C SER A 10 46.77 -17.68 -9.28
N LEU A 11 46.11 -16.65 -9.79
CA LEU A 11 45.49 -15.63 -8.96
C LEU A 11 44.08 -16.04 -8.49
N PRO A 12 43.71 -15.79 -7.22
CA PRO A 12 42.34 -15.92 -6.76
C PRO A 12 41.37 -15.05 -7.59
N ALA A 13 40.14 -15.53 -7.82
CA ALA A 13 39.15 -14.82 -8.64
C ALA A 13 38.91 -13.38 -8.19
N ALA A 14 39.05 -13.09 -6.89
CA ALA A 14 38.91 -11.74 -6.33
C ALA A 14 40.05 -10.81 -6.79
N ASP A 15 41.26 -11.29 -6.83
CA ASP A 15 42.47 -10.52 -7.26
C ASP A 15 42.45 -10.27 -8.76
N LEU A 16 42.02 -11.26 -9.56
CA LEU A 16 41.74 -11.12 -10.97
C LEU A 16 40.70 -10.07 -11.27
N ALA A 17 39.59 -10.08 -10.53
CA ALA A 17 38.56 -9.07 -10.68
C ALA A 17 39.08 -7.65 -10.35
N ALA A 18 39.88 -7.50 -9.31
CA ALA A 18 40.51 -6.24 -8.94
C ALA A 18 41.50 -5.75 -10.00
N LYS A 19 42.34 -6.67 -10.52
CA LYS A 19 43.37 -6.39 -11.57
C LYS A 19 42.73 -5.88 -12.87
N TYR A 20 41.59 -6.43 -13.26
CA TYR A 20 40.87 -6.04 -14.48
C TYR A 20 39.74 -5.04 -14.26
N GLY A 21 39.63 -4.45 -13.05
CA GLY A 21 38.59 -3.46 -12.74
C GLY A 21 37.16 -4.02 -12.83
N LEU A 22 36.99 -5.33 -12.69
CA LEU A 22 35.70 -6.00 -12.80
C LEU A 22 34.90 -5.78 -11.49
N ALA A 23 33.74 -5.19 -11.61
CA ALA A 23 32.80 -5.10 -10.49
C ALA A 23 31.98 -6.40 -10.40
N VAL A 24 31.69 -6.83 -9.17
CA VAL A 24 30.78 -7.97 -8.96
C VAL A 24 29.42 -7.65 -9.56
N SER A 25 29.06 -8.37 -10.62
CA SER A 25 27.76 -8.19 -11.26
C SER A 25 26.62 -8.44 -10.24
N GLY A 26 25.76 -7.43 -10.06
CA GLY A 26 24.65 -7.50 -9.12
C GLY A 26 25.03 -7.28 -7.65
N ALA A 27 26.20 -6.70 -7.37
CA ALA A 27 26.54 -6.21 -6.03
C ALA A 27 25.53 -5.13 -5.60
N ARG A 28 25.17 -5.16 -4.31
CA ARG A 28 24.24 -4.16 -3.73
C ARG A 28 24.91 -2.77 -3.74
N PRO A 29 24.34 -1.78 -4.45
CA PRO A 29 24.86 -0.42 -4.40
C PRO A 29 24.68 0.18 -2.99
N SER A 30 25.43 1.24 -2.69
CA SER A 30 25.19 2.02 -1.48
C SER A 30 23.74 2.53 -1.43
N LEU A 31 23.22 2.79 -0.23
CA LEU A 31 21.83 3.26 -0.07
C LEU A 31 21.56 4.54 -0.89
N VAL A 32 22.51 5.47 -0.85
CA VAL A 32 22.40 6.76 -1.56
C VAL A 32 22.39 6.54 -3.08
N GLU A 33 23.29 5.71 -3.57
CA GLU A 33 23.36 5.38 -5.00
C GLU A 33 22.08 4.63 -5.43
N TYR A 34 21.55 3.74 -4.60
CA TYR A 34 20.31 3.04 -4.87
C TYR A 34 19.11 3.99 -5.00
N VAL A 35 19.01 4.98 -4.11
CA VAL A 35 17.97 6.03 -4.18
C VAL A 35 18.14 6.86 -5.47
N ARG A 36 19.38 7.23 -5.81
CA ARG A 36 19.68 7.98 -7.04
C ARG A 36 19.30 7.21 -8.29
N GLN A 37 19.66 5.92 -8.36
CA GLN A 37 19.28 5.04 -9.47
C GLN A 37 17.76 4.90 -9.56
N LEU A 38 17.07 4.73 -8.43
CA LEU A 38 15.61 4.64 -8.37
C LEU A 38 14.95 5.94 -8.88
N TRP A 39 15.47 7.11 -8.47
CA TRP A 39 15.00 8.40 -8.97
C TRP A 39 15.21 8.56 -10.47
N GLY A 40 16.34 8.08 -10.99
CA GLY A 40 16.61 8.03 -12.44
C GLY A 40 15.59 7.19 -13.22
N ARG A 41 14.97 6.21 -12.56
CA ARG A 41 13.95 5.32 -13.13
C ARG A 41 12.49 5.77 -12.88
N ARG A 42 12.26 6.98 -12.41
CA ARG A 42 10.90 7.50 -12.10
C ARG A 42 9.93 7.42 -13.29
N HIS A 43 10.41 7.64 -14.51
CA HIS A 43 9.58 7.53 -15.71
C HIS A 43 9.17 6.07 -16.00
N PHE A 44 10.07 5.12 -15.74
CA PHE A 44 9.72 3.69 -15.79
C PHE A 44 8.66 3.34 -14.75
N ILE A 45 8.79 3.82 -13.51
CA ILE A 45 7.82 3.58 -12.44
C ILE A 45 6.43 4.09 -12.83
N LEU A 46 6.35 5.31 -13.36
CA LEU A 46 5.10 5.90 -13.84
C LEU A 46 4.51 5.11 -15.02
N ALA A 47 5.31 4.85 -16.05
CA ALA A 47 4.85 4.14 -17.24
C ALA A 47 4.40 2.71 -16.91
N PHE A 48 5.14 2.00 -16.06
CA PHE A 48 4.80 0.64 -15.63
C PHE A 48 3.52 0.61 -14.81
N SER A 49 3.32 1.57 -13.89
CA SER A 49 2.08 1.67 -13.10
C SER A 49 0.85 1.92 -13.99
N GLN A 50 0.94 2.82 -14.97
CA GLN A 50 -0.13 3.11 -15.93
C GLN A 50 -0.43 1.91 -16.83
N ALA A 51 0.61 1.25 -17.36
CA ALA A 51 0.45 0.05 -18.19
C ALA A 51 -0.25 -1.07 -17.41
N LYS A 52 0.11 -1.30 -16.15
CA LYS A 52 -0.53 -2.30 -15.29
C LYS A 52 -1.97 -1.94 -14.96
N LEU A 53 -2.27 -0.66 -14.72
CA LEU A 53 -3.62 -0.19 -14.48
C LEU A 53 -4.53 -0.43 -15.70
N THR A 54 -4.05 -0.10 -16.89
CA THR A 54 -4.79 -0.31 -18.14
C THR A 54 -4.98 -1.79 -18.44
N ALA A 55 -3.93 -2.60 -18.25
CA ALA A 55 -3.97 -4.04 -18.53
C ALA A 55 -4.91 -4.81 -17.59
N GLN A 56 -5.09 -4.35 -16.35
CA GLN A 56 -5.89 -5.04 -15.34
C GLN A 56 -7.35 -5.28 -15.78
N TYR A 57 -7.92 -4.37 -16.56
CA TYR A 57 -9.32 -4.43 -16.98
C TYR A 57 -9.50 -4.45 -18.49
N SER A 58 -8.42 -4.61 -19.26
CA SER A 58 -8.45 -4.53 -20.72
C SER A 58 -9.33 -5.60 -21.39
N GLN A 59 -9.49 -6.77 -20.76
CA GLN A 59 -10.30 -7.86 -21.29
C GLN A 59 -11.74 -7.86 -20.77
N ALA A 60 -12.09 -7.01 -19.81
CA ALA A 60 -13.43 -6.95 -19.25
C ALA A 60 -14.32 -6.01 -20.10
N LYS A 61 -15.56 -6.44 -20.40
CA LYS A 61 -16.53 -5.62 -21.17
C LYS A 61 -16.80 -4.25 -20.54
N LEU A 62 -16.86 -4.17 -19.22
CA LEU A 62 -17.04 -2.92 -18.46
C LEU A 62 -15.72 -2.17 -18.24
N GLY A 63 -14.58 -2.76 -18.63
CA GLY A 63 -13.28 -2.14 -18.52
C GLY A 63 -12.99 -1.59 -17.12
N GLN A 64 -12.56 -0.35 -17.08
CA GLN A 64 -12.16 0.32 -15.83
C GLN A 64 -13.32 0.57 -14.84
N LEU A 65 -14.59 0.46 -15.25
CA LEU A 65 -15.72 0.62 -14.34
C LEU A 65 -15.69 -0.39 -13.18
N TRP A 66 -15.09 -1.56 -13.38
CA TRP A 66 -14.90 -2.54 -12.31
C TRP A 66 -14.03 -2.05 -11.15
N GLN A 67 -13.16 -1.07 -11.37
CA GLN A 67 -12.36 -0.44 -10.31
C GLN A 67 -13.24 0.22 -9.23
N VAL A 68 -14.38 0.73 -9.65
CA VAL A 68 -15.36 1.39 -8.78
C VAL A 68 -16.49 0.44 -8.37
N ALA A 69 -16.97 -0.37 -9.31
CA ALA A 69 -18.08 -1.27 -9.06
C ALA A 69 -17.76 -2.29 -7.94
N THR A 70 -16.56 -2.87 -7.92
CA THR A 70 -16.19 -3.88 -6.90
C THR A 70 -16.21 -3.31 -5.48
N PRO A 71 -15.54 -2.19 -5.14
CA PRO A 71 -15.62 -1.65 -3.79
C PRO A 71 -17.01 -1.11 -3.45
N LEU A 72 -17.81 -0.62 -4.41
CA LEU A 72 -19.20 -0.24 -4.17
C LEU A 72 -20.09 -1.44 -3.83
N LEU A 73 -19.95 -2.55 -4.56
CA LEU A 73 -20.68 -3.77 -4.25
C LEU A 73 -20.30 -4.31 -2.86
N ASN A 74 -19.01 -4.27 -2.50
CA ASN A 74 -18.59 -4.62 -1.16
C ASN A 74 -19.20 -3.68 -0.10
N ALA A 75 -19.19 -2.37 -0.35
CA ALA A 75 -19.81 -1.41 0.55
C ALA A 75 -21.33 -1.65 0.70
N ALA A 76 -22.03 -1.98 -0.40
CA ALA A 76 -23.44 -2.31 -0.37
C ALA A 76 -23.74 -3.58 0.46
N VAL A 77 -22.92 -4.64 0.29
CA VAL A 77 -23.03 -5.86 1.11
C VAL A 77 -22.75 -5.58 2.57
N TYR A 78 -21.71 -4.80 2.87
CA TYR A 78 -21.39 -4.43 4.26
C TYR A 78 -22.49 -3.56 4.87
N TYR A 79 -23.06 -2.64 4.11
CA TYR A 79 -24.21 -1.84 4.54
C TYR A 79 -25.42 -2.73 4.84
N ALA A 80 -25.74 -3.68 3.97
CA ALA A 80 -26.86 -4.61 4.19
C ALA A 80 -26.67 -5.45 5.47
N ILE A 81 -25.47 -5.97 5.70
CA ILE A 81 -25.18 -6.82 6.87
C ILE A 81 -25.04 -5.97 8.13
N PHE A 82 -24.17 -4.99 8.14
CA PHE A 82 -23.79 -4.25 9.34
C PHE A 82 -24.75 -3.06 9.63
N GLY A 83 -25.27 -2.43 8.58
CA GLY A 83 -26.19 -1.31 8.71
C GLY A 83 -27.63 -1.74 8.97
N LEU A 84 -28.17 -2.70 8.18
CA LEU A 84 -29.57 -3.08 8.25
C LEU A 84 -29.84 -4.26 9.20
N ILE A 85 -28.97 -5.30 9.21
CA ILE A 85 -29.21 -6.52 9.99
C ILE A 85 -28.66 -6.40 11.41
N LEU A 86 -27.39 -5.96 11.54
CA LEU A 86 -26.70 -5.93 12.84
C LEU A 86 -26.79 -4.59 13.57
N ASP A 87 -27.40 -3.56 12.94
CA ASP A 87 -27.49 -2.20 13.48
C ASP A 87 -26.17 -1.66 14.07
N ALA A 88 -25.07 -1.94 13.34
CA ALA A 88 -23.73 -1.50 13.71
C ALA A 88 -23.54 0.02 13.53
N SER A 89 -24.56 0.70 13.03
CA SER A 89 -24.69 2.15 12.93
C SER A 89 -24.84 2.85 14.28
N ARG A 90 -24.85 2.10 15.40
CA ARG A 90 -25.11 2.61 16.76
C ARG A 90 -24.55 4.00 16.99
N GLY A 91 -25.45 4.95 17.24
CA GLY A 91 -25.11 6.36 17.49
C GLY A 91 -24.84 7.22 16.25
N MET A 92 -24.92 6.66 15.02
CA MET A 92 -24.84 7.41 13.76
C MET A 92 -26.19 7.40 13.03
N SER A 93 -26.57 8.55 12.46
CA SER A 93 -27.70 8.60 11.54
C SER A 93 -27.38 7.82 10.26
N HIS A 94 -28.41 7.36 9.55
CA HIS A 94 -28.26 6.72 8.24
C HIS A 94 -27.44 7.58 7.26
N ASP A 95 -27.67 8.88 7.27
CA ASP A 95 -26.99 9.84 6.39
C ASP A 95 -25.51 10.01 6.71
N THR A 96 -25.08 9.68 7.92
CA THR A 96 -23.68 9.69 8.33
C THR A 96 -23.01 8.33 8.13
N TYR A 97 -23.78 7.23 8.34
CA TYR A 97 -23.22 5.89 8.30
C TYR A 97 -22.82 5.44 6.89
N VAL A 98 -23.62 5.77 5.87
CA VAL A 98 -23.29 5.39 4.47
C VAL A 98 -22.00 6.07 4.00
N PRO A 99 -21.80 7.40 4.11
CA PRO A 99 -20.53 8.05 3.85
C PRO A 99 -19.35 7.47 4.65
N PHE A 100 -19.57 7.19 5.94
CA PHE A 100 -18.58 6.56 6.83
C PHE A 100 -18.10 5.22 6.30
N LEU A 101 -19.04 4.33 5.95
CA LEU A 101 -18.76 3.00 5.45
C LEU A 101 -18.06 3.03 4.09
N VAL A 102 -18.62 3.80 3.15
CA VAL A 102 -18.06 3.91 1.79
C VAL A 102 -16.63 4.45 1.84
N THR A 103 -16.39 5.55 2.56
CA THR A 103 -15.05 6.12 2.73
C THR A 103 -14.09 5.08 3.32
N GLY A 104 -14.48 4.38 4.39
CA GLY A 104 -13.67 3.34 5.01
C GLY A 104 -13.32 2.20 4.06
N VAL A 105 -14.29 1.69 3.31
CA VAL A 105 -14.11 0.59 2.35
C VAL A 105 -13.12 0.99 1.25
N PHE A 106 -13.28 2.16 0.63
CA PHE A 106 -12.41 2.60 -0.45
C PHE A 106 -10.97 2.86 0.03
N VAL A 107 -10.83 3.55 1.16
CA VAL A 107 -9.51 3.86 1.75
C VAL A 107 -8.79 2.58 2.20
N PHE A 108 -9.50 1.63 2.83
CA PHE A 108 -8.92 0.36 3.21
C PHE A 108 -8.57 -0.51 1.99
N THR A 109 -9.41 -0.51 0.94
CA THR A 109 -9.14 -1.23 -0.31
C THR A 109 -7.82 -0.80 -0.94
N PHE A 110 -7.45 0.47 -0.86
CA PHE A 110 -6.14 0.96 -1.31
C PHE A 110 -4.99 0.27 -0.57
N THR A 111 -5.05 0.18 0.75
CA THR A 111 -4.05 -0.54 1.55
C THR A 111 -4.04 -2.02 1.20
N GLN A 112 -5.20 -2.67 1.16
CA GLN A 112 -5.34 -4.08 0.84
C GLN A 112 -4.75 -4.41 -0.54
N SER A 113 -5.09 -3.65 -1.56
CA SER A 113 -4.64 -3.88 -2.93
C SER A 113 -3.14 -3.60 -3.10
N SER A 114 -2.61 -2.60 -2.40
CA SER A 114 -1.16 -2.31 -2.38
C SER A 114 -0.35 -3.48 -1.82
N LEU A 115 -0.83 -4.11 -0.75
CA LEU A 115 -0.15 -5.26 -0.15
C LEU A 115 -0.31 -6.52 -1.01
N MET A 116 -1.51 -6.77 -1.57
CA MET A 116 -1.77 -7.92 -2.46
C MET A 116 -0.93 -7.87 -3.72
N SER A 117 -0.75 -6.67 -4.31
CA SER A 117 0.12 -6.47 -5.46
C SER A 117 1.60 -6.53 -5.04
N GLY A 118 1.93 -5.94 -3.88
CA GLY A 118 3.27 -5.91 -3.32
C GLY A 118 3.86 -7.29 -3.08
N VAL A 119 3.11 -8.20 -2.45
CA VAL A 119 3.61 -9.55 -2.13
C VAL A 119 4.01 -10.34 -3.38
N ARG A 120 3.40 -10.05 -4.53
CA ARG A 120 3.69 -10.68 -5.83
C ARG A 120 4.58 -9.83 -6.73
N ALA A 121 5.04 -8.66 -6.27
CA ALA A 121 5.75 -7.70 -7.11
C ALA A 121 7.04 -8.27 -7.72
N ILE A 122 7.78 -9.07 -6.98
CA ILE A 122 9.01 -9.71 -7.46
C ILE A 122 8.71 -11.07 -8.09
N SER A 123 8.04 -11.97 -7.36
CA SER A 123 7.76 -13.34 -7.79
C SER A 123 6.92 -13.40 -9.07
N GLY A 124 5.95 -12.51 -9.23
CA GLY A 124 5.12 -12.42 -10.43
C GLY A 124 5.78 -11.72 -11.63
N ASN A 125 7.00 -11.16 -11.48
CA ASN A 125 7.70 -10.44 -12.54
C ASN A 125 9.16 -10.90 -12.71
N LEU A 126 9.46 -12.16 -12.38
CA LEU A 126 10.83 -12.71 -12.44
C LEU A 126 11.48 -12.58 -13.83
N GLY A 127 10.71 -12.75 -14.91
CA GLY A 127 11.20 -12.53 -16.27
C GLY A 127 11.75 -11.12 -16.46
N LEU A 128 11.04 -10.10 -16.00
CA LEU A 128 11.49 -8.71 -16.07
C LEU A 128 12.70 -8.45 -15.16
N VAL A 129 12.69 -9.02 -13.96
CA VAL A 129 13.79 -8.89 -12.97
C VAL A 129 15.11 -9.50 -13.50
N ARG A 130 15.01 -10.57 -14.29
CA ARG A 130 16.17 -11.25 -14.89
C ARG A 130 16.64 -10.61 -16.19
N ALA A 131 15.70 -10.08 -16.99
CA ALA A 131 16.02 -9.51 -18.30
C ALA A 131 16.61 -8.09 -18.22
N LEU A 132 16.23 -7.30 -17.22
CA LEU A 132 16.58 -5.89 -17.12
C LEU A 132 17.36 -5.57 -15.84
N HIS A 133 18.40 -4.73 -15.98
CA HIS A 133 19.16 -4.21 -14.85
C HIS A 133 18.54 -2.89 -14.37
N PHE A 134 17.80 -2.94 -13.27
CA PHE A 134 17.22 -1.77 -12.60
C PHE A 134 17.03 -2.04 -11.10
N PRO A 135 16.91 -0.99 -10.26
CA PRO A 135 16.61 -1.14 -8.85
C PRO A 135 15.26 -1.84 -8.67
N ARG A 136 15.27 -3.03 -8.06
CA ARG A 136 14.08 -3.89 -7.99
C ARG A 136 12.96 -3.31 -7.13
N ALA A 137 13.28 -2.34 -6.25
CA ALA A 137 12.27 -1.57 -5.51
C ALA A 137 11.32 -0.79 -6.45
N ALA A 138 11.72 -0.51 -7.69
CA ALA A 138 10.85 0.12 -8.67
C ALA A 138 9.54 -0.67 -8.90
N LEU A 139 9.55 -2.02 -8.79
CA LEU A 139 8.35 -2.84 -8.99
C LEU A 139 7.31 -2.65 -7.88
N PRO A 140 7.60 -2.90 -6.59
CA PRO A 140 6.60 -2.69 -5.54
C PRO A 140 6.16 -1.22 -5.43
N ILE A 141 7.05 -0.24 -5.71
CA ILE A 141 6.67 1.18 -5.77
C ILE A 141 5.70 1.44 -6.92
N SER A 142 5.94 0.87 -8.11
CA SER A 142 5.03 1.01 -9.26
C SER A 142 3.66 0.40 -8.98
N PHE A 143 3.59 -0.75 -8.30
CA PHE A 143 2.32 -1.34 -7.90
C PHE A 143 1.58 -0.49 -6.87
N SER A 144 2.27 0.06 -5.87
CA SER A 144 1.65 1.00 -4.93
C SER A 144 1.12 2.25 -5.62
N LEU A 145 1.87 2.77 -6.61
CA LEU A 145 1.44 3.92 -7.41
C LEU A 145 0.24 3.58 -8.30
N GLN A 146 0.20 2.39 -8.89
CA GLN A 146 -0.97 1.89 -9.62
C GLN A 146 -2.22 1.89 -8.72
N GLN A 147 -2.10 1.41 -7.47
CA GLN A 147 -3.23 1.39 -6.53
C GLN A 147 -3.65 2.80 -6.09
N LEU A 148 -2.70 3.73 -5.96
CA LEU A 148 -3.03 5.14 -5.71
C LEU A 148 -3.80 5.74 -6.89
N GLN A 149 -3.36 5.52 -8.13
CA GLN A 149 -4.08 5.98 -9.34
C GLN A 149 -5.51 5.40 -9.38
N GLN A 150 -5.66 4.12 -9.04
CA GLN A 150 -6.97 3.48 -8.94
C GLN A 150 -7.84 4.12 -7.87
N LEU A 151 -7.29 4.41 -6.67
CA LEU A 151 -8.02 5.09 -5.62
C LEU A 151 -8.46 6.50 -6.06
N LEU A 152 -7.55 7.30 -6.65
CA LEU A 152 -7.88 8.65 -7.12
C LEU A 152 -9.04 8.64 -8.12
N PHE A 153 -9.08 7.68 -9.03
CA PHE A 153 -10.20 7.49 -9.94
C PHE A 153 -11.48 7.12 -9.17
N SER A 154 -11.37 6.23 -8.20
CA SER A 154 -12.51 5.80 -7.38
C SER A 154 -13.00 6.87 -6.40
N MET A 155 -12.16 7.83 -6.02
CA MET A 155 -12.55 8.95 -5.15
C MET A 155 -13.67 9.81 -5.75
N ILE A 156 -13.80 9.87 -7.08
CA ILE A 156 -14.91 10.54 -7.74
C ILE A 156 -16.24 9.98 -7.23
N VAL A 157 -16.35 8.67 -7.10
CA VAL A 157 -17.58 8.02 -6.61
C VAL A 157 -17.76 8.23 -5.12
N VAL A 158 -16.67 8.19 -4.34
CA VAL A 158 -16.73 8.53 -2.91
C VAL A 158 -17.30 9.95 -2.72
N PHE A 159 -16.80 10.93 -3.51
CA PHE A 159 -17.32 12.31 -3.46
C PHE A 159 -18.80 12.38 -3.85
N LEU A 160 -19.21 11.68 -4.91
CA LEU A 160 -20.63 11.66 -5.31
C LEU A 160 -21.52 11.08 -4.21
N VAL A 161 -21.12 10.00 -3.56
CA VAL A 161 -21.85 9.41 -2.44
C VAL A 161 -21.88 10.39 -1.27
N VAL A 162 -20.76 10.94 -0.86
CA VAL A 162 -20.64 11.85 0.28
C VAL A 162 -21.53 13.11 0.08
N ILE A 163 -21.51 13.69 -1.13
CA ILE A 163 -22.35 14.84 -1.50
C ILE A 163 -23.83 14.44 -1.53
N GLY A 164 -24.16 13.27 -2.06
CA GLY A 164 -25.52 12.74 -2.13
C GLY A 164 -26.18 12.55 -0.75
N PHE A 165 -25.37 12.35 0.29
CA PHE A 165 -25.80 12.25 1.69
C PHE A 165 -25.63 13.58 2.46
N GLY A 166 -25.57 14.71 1.77
CA GLY A 166 -25.62 16.05 2.37
C GLY A 166 -24.29 16.62 2.87
N ASN A 167 -23.16 15.95 2.60
CA ASN A 167 -21.84 16.45 2.99
C ASN A 167 -21.22 17.22 1.82
N TYR A 168 -21.26 18.53 1.85
CA TYR A 168 -20.79 19.38 0.77
C TYR A 168 -19.28 19.70 0.86
N PRO A 169 -18.62 20.01 -0.27
CA PRO A 169 -17.23 20.38 -0.29
C PRO A 169 -16.92 21.56 0.63
N ARG A 170 -15.90 21.38 1.48
CA ARG A 170 -15.44 22.37 2.47
C ARG A 170 -13.92 22.46 2.46
N LEU A 171 -13.39 23.44 3.18
CA LEU A 171 -11.94 23.61 3.33
C LEU A 171 -11.25 22.35 3.90
N SER A 172 -11.97 21.59 4.76
CA SER A 172 -11.47 20.33 5.31
C SER A 172 -11.14 19.28 4.22
N TRP A 173 -11.76 19.33 3.04
CA TRP A 173 -11.45 18.41 1.94
C TRP A 173 -10.02 18.55 1.43
N LEU A 174 -9.37 19.71 1.64
CA LEU A 174 -7.94 19.86 1.32
C LEU A 174 -7.04 18.94 2.16
N LEU A 175 -7.51 18.52 3.34
CA LEU A 175 -6.80 17.57 4.20
C LEU A 175 -6.70 16.16 3.60
N ILE A 176 -7.53 15.86 2.59
CA ILE A 176 -7.47 14.60 1.83
C ILE A 176 -6.09 14.43 1.19
N LEU A 177 -5.53 15.50 0.62
CA LEU A 177 -4.24 15.44 -0.08
C LEU A 177 -3.09 14.98 0.84
N PRO A 178 -2.81 15.64 1.98
CA PRO A 178 -1.77 15.17 2.88
C PRO A 178 -2.07 13.79 3.48
N ALA A 179 -3.33 13.47 3.78
CA ALA A 179 -3.71 12.15 4.27
C ALA A 179 -3.40 11.05 3.24
N LEU A 180 -3.71 11.27 1.96
CA LEU A 180 -3.40 10.33 0.87
C LEU A 180 -1.89 10.18 0.65
N VAL A 181 -1.13 11.27 0.73
CA VAL A 181 0.34 11.21 0.60
C VAL A 181 0.94 10.37 1.72
N LEU A 182 0.52 10.57 2.96
CA LEU A 182 1.01 9.79 4.10
C LEU A 182 0.60 8.32 3.99
N GLN A 183 -0.64 8.05 3.60
CA GLN A 183 -1.11 6.67 3.39
C GLN A 183 -0.37 5.99 2.23
N PHE A 184 -0.09 6.71 1.14
CA PHE A 184 0.70 6.18 0.02
C PHE A 184 2.12 5.80 0.45
N LEU A 185 2.80 6.64 1.24
CA LEU A 185 4.12 6.33 1.79
C LEU A 185 4.05 5.08 2.68
N PHE A 186 3.08 5.03 3.59
CA PHE A 186 2.85 3.87 4.46
C PHE A 186 2.62 2.60 3.65
N ASN A 187 1.70 2.62 2.68
CA ASN A 187 1.38 1.48 1.83
C ASN A 187 2.58 1.03 0.99
N THR A 188 3.37 1.98 0.47
CA THR A 188 4.60 1.67 -0.27
C THR A 188 5.64 0.99 0.61
N GLY A 189 5.82 1.46 1.85
CA GLY A 189 6.69 0.81 2.83
C GLY A 189 6.27 -0.63 3.14
N LEU A 190 4.97 -0.85 3.39
CA LEU A 190 4.42 -2.19 3.59
C LEU A 190 4.57 -3.07 2.34
N ALA A 191 4.30 -2.52 1.15
CA ALA A 191 4.46 -3.24 -0.11
C ALA A 191 5.91 -3.71 -0.31
N LEU A 192 6.90 -2.90 0.05
CA LEU A 192 8.32 -3.28 0.03
C LEU A 192 8.61 -4.41 1.02
N ILE A 193 8.05 -4.36 2.23
CA ILE A 193 8.22 -5.43 3.24
C ILE A 193 7.63 -6.74 2.71
N VAL A 194 6.37 -6.74 2.28
CA VAL A 194 5.71 -7.96 1.81
C VAL A 194 6.29 -8.46 0.48
N ALA A 195 6.82 -7.58 -0.38
CA ALA A 195 7.51 -7.97 -1.62
C ALA A 195 8.76 -8.80 -1.33
N ARG A 196 9.58 -8.38 -0.35
CA ARG A 196 10.73 -9.18 0.09
C ARG A 196 10.31 -10.50 0.69
N MET A 197 9.31 -10.50 1.55
CA MET A 197 8.80 -11.71 2.18
C MET A 197 8.22 -12.68 1.13
N GLY A 198 7.40 -12.18 0.19
CA GLY A 198 6.81 -12.96 -0.89
C GLY A 198 7.84 -13.48 -1.91
N ALA A 199 8.94 -12.76 -2.11
CA ALA A 199 10.05 -13.25 -2.93
C ALA A 199 10.80 -14.43 -2.29
N LYS A 200 10.84 -14.48 -0.93
CA LYS A 200 11.45 -15.59 -0.18
C LYS A 200 10.48 -16.76 0.05
N THR A 201 9.21 -16.44 0.29
CA THR A 201 8.16 -17.40 0.67
C THR A 201 6.89 -17.13 -0.17
N PRO A 202 6.75 -17.82 -1.32
CA PRO A 202 5.61 -17.60 -2.22
C PRO A 202 4.23 -17.85 -1.56
N ASP A 203 4.17 -18.76 -0.58
CA ASP A 203 2.94 -19.10 0.14
C ASP A 203 2.34 -17.92 0.91
N LEU A 204 3.15 -16.90 1.23
CA LEU A 204 2.66 -15.68 1.85
C LEU A 204 1.56 -15.02 1.00
N ALA A 205 1.66 -15.10 -0.33
CA ALA A 205 0.65 -14.56 -1.23
C ALA A 205 -0.73 -15.24 -1.06
N GLN A 206 -0.78 -16.48 -0.60
CA GLN A 206 -2.02 -17.20 -0.31
C GLN A 206 -2.58 -16.84 1.08
N LEU A 207 -1.73 -16.49 2.02
CA LEU A 207 -2.13 -16.06 3.37
C LEU A 207 -2.60 -14.61 3.42
N MET A 208 -2.11 -13.76 2.51
CA MET A 208 -2.42 -12.32 2.50
C MET A 208 -3.93 -11.99 2.51
N PRO A 209 -4.80 -12.66 1.72
CA PRO A 209 -6.23 -12.37 1.75
C PRO A 209 -6.85 -12.57 3.14
N PHE A 210 -6.43 -13.61 3.86
CA PHE A 210 -6.90 -13.88 5.23
C PHE A 210 -6.40 -12.81 6.22
N ILE A 211 -5.10 -12.50 6.19
CA ILE A 211 -4.49 -11.47 7.03
C ILE A 211 -5.18 -10.12 6.83
N LEU A 212 -5.35 -9.71 5.57
CA LEU A 212 -5.94 -8.42 5.23
C LEU A 212 -7.43 -8.34 5.59
N ARG A 213 -8.18 -9.44 5.46
CA ARG A 213 -9.58 -9.49 5.89
C ARG A 213 -9.70 -9.36 7.41
N THR A 214 -8.84 -10.06 8.16
CA THR A 214 -8.80 -9.95 9.63
C THR A 214 -8.42 -8.53 10.04
N TRP A 215 -7.44 -7.93 9.38
CA TRP A 215 -7.04 -6.55 9.65
C TRP A 215 -8.15 -5.55 9.33
N MET A 216 -8.91 -5.76 8.26
CA MET A 216 -10.08 -4.95 7.92
C MET A 216 -11.10 -4.91 9.06
N TYR A 217 -11.44 -6.09 9.62
CA TYR A 217 -12.37 -6.17 10.75
C TYR A 217 -11.82 -5.48 12.01
N ALA A 218 -10.52 -5.57 12.26
CA ALA A 218 -9.87 -4.94 13.40
C ALA A 218 -9.62 -3.42 13.23
N SER A 219 -9.92 -2.85 12.06
CA SER A 219 -9.60 -1.45 11.73
C SER A 219 -10.80 -0.51 11.77
N GLY A 220 -11.98 -0.97 12.18
CA GLY A 220 -13.17 -0.11 12.26
C GLY A 220 -13.67 0.38 10.89
N VAL A 221 -13.53 -0.43 9.85
CA VAL A 221 -14.08 -0.11 8.51
C VAL A 221 -15.60 0.00 8.57
N MET A 222 -16.26 -0.90 9.30
CA MET A 222 -17.71 -1.08 9.32
C MET A 222 -18.39 -0.47 10.54
N PHE A 223 -17.63 -0.11 11.56
CA PHE A 223 -18.13 0.41 12.83
C PHE A 223 -17.18 1.45 13.41
N SER A 224 -17.71 2.36 14.22
CA SER A 224 -16.88 3.29 14.99
C SER A 224 -16.24 2.57 16.17
N ILE A 225 -14.90 2.64 16.27
CA ILE A 225 -14.14 2.03 17.36
C ILE A 225 -14.62 2.58 18.71
N ASN A 226 -14.87 3.90 18.79
CA ASN A 226 -15.31 4.56 20.02
C ASN A 226 -16.67 4.03 20.50
N HIS A 227 -17.65 3.94 19.62
CA HIS A 227 -19.00 3.47 19.99
C HIS A 227 -19.04 1.96 20.27
N MET A 228 -18.27 1.16 19.52
CA MET A 228 -18.25 -0.28 19.71
C MET A 228 -17.59 -0.70 21.03
N LEU A 229 -16.64 0.09 21.50
CA LEU A 229 -15.85 -0.20 22.70
C LEU A 229 -16.25 0.67 23.91
N GLU A 230 -17.41 1.27 23.86
CA GLU A 230 -17.95 2.03 24.98
C GLU A 230 -18.05 1.15 26.23
N GLY A 231 -17.49 1.61 27.35
CA GLY A 231 -17.37 0.81 28.58
C GLY A 231 -16.23 -0.21 28.64
N ARG A 232 -15.40 -0.30 27.61
CA ARG A 232 -14.18 -1.13 27.63
C ARG A 232 -12.99 -0.35 28.18
N PRO A 233 -11.92 -1.05 28.68
CA PRO A 233 -10.70 -0.38 29.14
C PRO A 233 -10.10 0.55 28.08
N GLU A 234 -9.73 1.76 28.45
CA GLU A 234 -9.20 2.79 27.54
C GLU A 234 -8.00 2.35 26.72
N TRP A 235 -7.15 1.49 27.28
CA TRP A 235 -5.97 1.01 26.57
C TRP A 235 -6.32 0.20 25.32
N ILE A 236 -7.43 -0.58 25.32
CA ILE A 236 -7.92 -1.33 24.16
C ILE A 236 -8.34 -0.34 23.06
N VAL A 237 -9.10 0.69 23.45
CA VAL A 237 -9.56 1.74 22.51
C VAL A 237 -8.36 2.44 21.89
N ARG A 238 -7.39 2.86 22.70
CA ARG A 238 -6.16 3.54 22.23
C ARG A 238 -5.32 2.68 21.28
N VAL A 239 -5.18 1.38 21.56
CA VAL A 239 -4.44 0.45 20.67
C VAL A 239 -5.14 0.30 19.32
N LEU A 240 -6.46 0.14 19.31
CA LEU A 240 -7.23 0.03 18.07
C LEU A 240 -7.28 1.34 17.28
N GLN A 241 -7.38 2.48 17.95
CA GLN A 241 -7.29 3.80 17.32
C GLN A 241 -5.89 4.10 16.76
N ALA A 242 -4.82 3.58 17.39
CA ALA A 242 -3.45 3.72 16.89
C ALA A 242 -3.15 2.80 15.69
N ASN A 243 -4.07 1.87 15.34
CA ASN A 243 -3.94 1.03 14.15
C ASN A 243 -3.82 1.91 12.90
N PRO A 244 -2.74 1.75 12.09
CA PRO A 244 -2.49 2.64 10.96
C PRO A 244 -3.64 2.69 9.95
N ALA A 245 -4.32 1.57 9.69
CA ALA A 245 -5.47 1.57 8.79
C ALA A 245 -6.63 2.41 9.34
N ALA A 246 -6.92 2.33 10.66
CA ALA A 246 -7.91 3.18 11.32
C ALA A 246 -7.51 4.66 11.23
N VAL A 247 -6.25 4.99 11.54
CA VAL A 247 -5.73 6.37 11.49
C VAL A 247 -5.97 7.02 10.12
N TYR A 248 -5.62 6.36 9.01
CA TYR A 248 -5.81 6.92 7.68
C TYR A 248 -7.29 7.00 7.27
N MET A 249 -8.10 6.01 7.64
CA MET A 249 -9.55 6.07 7.39
C MET A 249 -10.21 7.20 8.16
N ASP A 250 -9.86 7.39 9.42
CA ASP A 250 -10.44 8.43 10.27
C ASP A 250 -10.03 9.84 9.82
N LEU A 251 -8.80 10.02 9.33
CA LEU A 251 -8.40 11.27 8.68
C LEU A 251 -9.23 11.58 7.44
N MET A 252 -9.53 10.57 6.62
CA MET A 252 -10.37 10.76 5.43
C MET A 252 -11.84 11.02 5.80
N ARG A 253 -12.38 10.33 6.80
CA ARG A 253 -13.72 10.54 7.32
C ARG A 253 -13.87 11.94 7.91
N TYR A 254 -12.89 12.39 8.69
CA TYR A 254 -12.86 13.74 9.25
C TYR A 254 -12.84 14.82 8.16
N ALA A 255 -12.11 14.57 7.08
CA ALA A 255 -12.05 15.51 5.96
C ALA A 255 -13.38 15.59 5.21
N LEU A 256 -14.07 14.45 5.00
CA LEU A 256 -15.19 14.29 4.07
C LEU A 256 -16.57 14.45 4.73
N ILE A 257 -16.72 14.01 6.00
CA ILE A 257 -18.03 13.84 6.63
C ILE A 257 -18.29 14.99 7.63
N ASP A 258 -19.43 15.66 7.46
CA ASP A 258 -19.92 16.67 8.38
C ASP A 258 -20.30 16.01 9.71
N GLY A 259 -19.90 16.61 10.83
CA GLY A 259 -20.20 16.06 12.14
C GLY A 259 -19.31 14.89 12.58
N TYR A 260 -18.41 14.37 11.73
CA TYR A 260 -17.35 13.45 12.16
C TYR A 260 -16.27 14.27 12.87
N GLY A 261 -16.59 14.65 14.11
CA GLY A 261 -15.80 15.60 14.88
C GLY A 261 -14.45 15.06 15.36
N ALA A 262 -13.63 15.97 15.88
CA ALA A 262 -12.31 15.66 16.47
C ALA A 262 -12.39 14.65 17.64
N VAL A 263 -13.55 14.49 18.26
CA VAL A 263 -13.81 13.49 19.33
C VAL A 263 -13.65 12.06 18.83
N ASN A 264 -13.89 11.81 17.55
CA ASN A 264 -13.73 10.49 16.95
C ASN A 264 -12.28 10.17 16.56
N LEU A 265 -11.41 11.17 16.55
CA LEU A 265 -10.01 11.02 16.18
C LEU A 265 -9.16 10.65 17.41
N PRO A 266 -8.16 9.77 17.24
CA PRO A 266 -7.16 9.58 18.28
C PRO A 266 -6.39 10.89 18.56
N PRO A 267 -5.90 11.11 19.78
CA PRO A 267 -5.06 12.28 20.07
C PRO A 267 -3.84 12.27 19.14
N HIS A 268 -3.49 13.45 18.64
CA HIS A 268 -2.34 13.62 17.75
C HIS A 268 -2.39 12.76 16.47
N VAL A 269 -3.57 12.57 15.88
CA VAL A 269 -3.78 11.69 14.70
C VAL A 269 -2.82 11.96 13.54
N TRP A 270 -2.50 13.22 13.24
CA TRP A 270 -1.54 13.59 12.20
C TRP A 270 -0.10 13.17 12.54
N ALA A 271 0.29 13.26 13.80
CA ALA A 271 1.60 12.78 14.25
C ALA A 271 1.68 11.25 14.17
N LEU A 272 0.60 10.54 14.51
CA LEU A 272 0.50 9.10 14.34
C LEU A 272 0.57 8.71 12.85
N ALA A 273 -0.16 9.39 11.98
CA ALA A 273 -0.14 9.14 10.54
C ALA A 273 1.26 9.37 9.95
N LEU A 274 1.93 10.47 10.32
CA LEU A 274 3.29 10.77 9.90
C LEU A 274 4.28 9.73 10.47
N GLY A 275 4.18 9.39 11.75
CA GLY A 275 5.02 8.39 12.40
C GLY A 275 4.93 7.03 11.70
N TRP A 276 3.72 6.53 11.45
CA TRP A 276 3.51 5.30 10.70
C TRP A 276 4.06 5.38 9.28
N ALA A 277 3.80 6.47 8.55
CA ALA A 277 4.30 6.65 7.19
C ALA A 277 5.83 6.61 7.15
N VAL A 278 6.51 7.38 8.00
CA VAL A 278 7.98 7.49 8.01
C VAL A 278 8.62 6.17 8.47
N VAL A 279 8.17 5.60 9.60
CA VAL A 279 8.77 4.38 10.17
C VAL A 279 8.62 3.21 9.21
N VAL A 280 7.42 3.02 8.65
CA VAL A 280 7.16 1.88 7.78
C VAL A 280 7.78 2.07 6.40
N PHE A 281 7.78 3.28 5.84
CA PHE A 281 8.43 3.56 4.57
C PHE A 281 9.95 3.41 4.66
N CYS A 282 10.59 4.08 5.60
CA CYS A 282 12.05 4.00 5.75
C CYS A 282 12.50 2.60 6.16
N GLY A 283 11.81 1.98 7.13
CA GLY A 283 12.09 0.62 7.56
C GLY A 283 11.89 -0.39 6.43
N GLY A 284 10.79 -0.31 5.71
CA GLY A 284 10.48 -1.16 4.56
C GLY A 284 11.46 -1.00 3.41
N PHE A 285 11.84 0.25 3.11
CA PHE A 285 12.83 0.55 2.07
C PHE A 285 14.20 -0.04 2.40
N VAL A 286 14.70 0.20 3.61
CA VAL A 286 15.99 -0.36 4.05
C VAL A 286 15.93 -1.89 4.14
N TYR A 287 14.81 -2.43 4.64
CA TYR A 287 14.61 -3.88 4.69
C TYR A 287 14.65 -4.49 3.29
N PHE A 288 13.96 -3.90 2.31
CA PHE A 288 13.95 -4.36 0.93
C PHE A 288 15.33 -4.25 0.27
N TRP A 289 15.99 -3.10 0.39
CA TRP A 289 17.31 -2.83 -0.17
C TRP A 289 18.38 -3.82 0.33
N LYS A 290 18.32 -4.23 1.61
CA LYS A 290 19.26 -5.22 2.16
C LYS A 290 19.23 -6.59 1.45
N ALA A 291 18.20 -6.90 0.70
CA ALA A 291 18.06 -8.15 -0.02
C ALA A 291 18.20 -8.01 -1.55
N GLU A 292 18.59 -6.82 -2.03
CA GLU A 292 18.66 -6.51 -3.47
C GLU A 292 19.43 -7.55 -4.28
N GLU A 293 20.54 -8.07 -3.75
CA GLU A 293 21.37 -9.07 -4.41
C GLU A 293 20.70 -10.43 -4.61
N ARG A 294 19.68 -10.73 -3.80
CA ARG A 294 19.02 -12.05 -3.77
C ARG A 294 17.86 -12.17 -4.74
N TYR A 295 17.31 -11.03 -5.18
CA TYR A 295 16.16 -11.05 -6.09
C TYR A 295 16.59 -11.51 -7.49
N GLY A 296 15.93 -12.54 -8.02
CA GLY A 296 16.20 -13.08 -9.36
C GLY A 296 17.36 -14.07 -9.47
N ARG A 297 18.04 -14.43 -8.37
CA ARG A 297 19.09 -15.46 -8.29
C ARG A 297 18.54 -16.81 -7.81
N GLY A 298 17.33 -17.14 -8.13
CA GLY A 298 16.73 -18.44 -7.82
C GLY A 298 16.35 -19.19 -9.08
#